data_80ffd64db4f096e7fd6630e00f2b7ccb
#
_entry.id   80ffd64db4f096e7fd6630e00f2b7ccb
#
_cell.length_a   1.000
_cell.length_b   1.000
_cell.length_c   1.000
_cell.angle_alpha   90.00
_cell.angle_beta   90.00
_cell.angle_gamma   90.00
#
_symmetry.space_group_name_H-M   'P 1'
#
loop_
_entity.id
_entity.type
_entity.pdbx_description
1 polymer ?
#
loop_
_entity_poly.entity_id
_entity_poly.type
_entity_poly.pdbx_seq_one_letter_code
_entity_poly.pdbx_strand_id
1 'polypeptide(L)'
;MSSDWRAVWEDSSRQNGLTDFQLDRGMSPRDEETEALAEEEEISFIDPHVHEKVLDAGCGTGVNILRVHSRVKSIVGFDYALASLTRCQNRLQHRGVGNAHLYLASITAIPLPNRSVNRVLCLSVLQYLDDEEVRRALRECLRVLVPGGSIILHVKNSSSLYWSTLGIAKNVKRLLGGSTQLYNLRSFGWYEKELSTLGFRIIDYRSFNILTLHGTPTSVTRLLQKAELKYRDRLPLRAWPVRRHGADLKIKAIADPVLRNQAETIP
;
A
#
# COMPACT_ATOMS: atom_id res chain seq x y z
N MET A 1 9.33 -20.84 7.80
CA MET A 1 10.47 -20.01 7.37
C MET A 1 9.86 -18.75 6.76
N SER A 2 10.00 -17.61 7.42
CA SER A 2 9.62 -16.31 6.83
C SER A 2 10.51 -16.11 5.61
N SER A 3 9.92 -15.81 4.46
CA SER A 3 10.67 -15.42 3.26
C SER A 3 11.47 -14.17 3.63
N ASP A 4 12.77 -14.16 3.37
CA ASP A 4 13.57 -12.94 3.54
C ASP A 4 13.18 -11.95 2.43
N TRP A 5 12.11 -11.22 2.67
CA TRP A 5 11.58 -10.23 1.73
C TRP A 5 12.57 -9.10 1.46
N ARG A 6 13.48 -8.81 2.41
CA ARG A 6 14.53 -7.82 2.19
C ARG A 6 15.46 -8.24 1.06
N ALA A 7 15.96 -9.49 1.11
CA ALA A 7 16.82 -10.03 0.05
C ALA A 7 16.10 -10.03 -1.31
N VAL A 8 14.79 -10.35 -1.33
CA VAL A 8 13.99 -10.33 -2.55
C VAL A 8 13.91 -8.93 -3.17
N TRP A 9 13.66 -7.90 -2.36
CA TRP A 9 13.56 -6.53 -2.84
C TRP A 9 14.91 -5.94 -3.22
N GLU A 10 15.98 -6.28 -2.48
CA GLU A 10 17.35 -5.92 -2.86
C GLU A 10 17.73 -6.48 -4.23
N ASP A 11 17.44 -7.76 -4.49
CA ASP A 11 17.75 -8.41 -5.76
C ASP A 11 16.87 -7.85 -6.90
N SER A 12 15.55 -7.79 -6.70
CA SER A 12 14.62 -7.25 -7.70
C SER A 12 14.99 -5.83 -8.13
N SER A 13 15.39 -4.98 -7.18
CA SER A 13 15.74 -3.59 -7.46
C SER A 13 17.10 -3.43 -8.16
N ARG A 14 17.94 -4.45 -8.16
CA ARG A 14 19.19 -4.47 -8.92
C ARG A 14 19.02 -4.92 -10.37
N GLN A 15 17.90 -5.57 -10.70
CA GLN A 15 17.68 -6.08 -12.04
C GLN A 15 17.49 -4.93 -13.05
N ASN A 16 18.26 -5.00 -14.15
CA ASN A 16 18.11 -4.08 -15.27
C ASN A 16 16.95 -4.53 -16.18
N GLY A 17 16.22 -3.57 -16.76
CA GLY A 17 15.17 -3.83 -17.75
C GLY A 17 13.75 -3.93 -17.19
N LEU A 18 13.54 -3.97 -15.88
CA LEU A 18 12.23 -3.80 -15.28
C LEU A 18 11.91 -2.31 -15.14
N THR A 19 10.69 -1.91 -15.48
CA THR A 19 10.22 -0.56 -15.19
C THR A 19 10.06 -0.41 -13.67
N ASP A 20 10.22 0.81 -13.18
CA ASP A 20 10.06 1.09 -11.75
C ASP A 20 8.67 0.70 -11.23
N PHE A 21 7.66 0.81 -12.09
CA PHE A 21 6.32 0.35 -11.78
C PHE A 21 6.22 -1.18 -11.62
N GLN A 22 6.92 -1.94 -12.45
CA GLN A 22 6.98 -3.41 -12.34
C GLN A 22 7.71 -3.83 -11.07
N LEU A 23 8.76 -3.11 -10.69
CA LEU A 23 9.51 -3.34 -9.46
C LEU A 23 8.65 -3.07 -8.22
N ASP A 24 7.96 -1.93 -8.16
CA ASP A 24 7.23 -1.53 -6.97
C ASP A 24 5.93 -2.31 -6.76
N ARG A 25 5.28 -2.81 -7.81
CA ARG A 25 3.95 -3.41 -7.70
C ARG A 25 3.85 -4.85 -8.18
N GLY A 26 4.89 -5.39 -8.82
CA GLY A 26 4.87 -6.76 -9.36
C GLY A 26 3.74 -7.01 -10.36
N MET A 27 3.23 -5.95 -11.00
CA MET A 27 2.07 -6.00 -11.88
C MET A 27 2.49 -5.98 -13.35
N SER A 28 1.68 -6.61 -14.20
CA SER A 28 1.83 -6.48 -15.65
C SER A 28 1.73 -5.02 -16.09
N PRO A 29 2.49 -4.61 -17.12
CA PRO A 29 2.41 -3.25 -17.66
C PRO A 29 0.96 -2.91 -18.02
N ARG A 30 0.50 -1.73 -17.62
CA ARG A 30 -0.77 -1.15 -18.06
C ARG A 30 -0.53 -0.32 -19.31
N ASP A 31 -1.58 -0.14 -20.13
CA ASP A 31 -1.57 0.89 -21.16
C ASP A 31 -1.65 2.29 -20.51
N GLU A 32 -1.25 3.31 -21.25
CA GLU A 32 -1.18 4.70 -20.76
C GLU A 32 -2.51 5.20 -20.19
N GLU A 33 -3.63 4.87 -20.84
CA GLU A 33 -4.96 5.29 -20.37
C GLU A 33 -5.32 4.64 -19.02
N THR A 34 -5.07 3.34 -18.88
CA THR A 34 -5.32 2.63 -17.63
C THR A 34 -4.39 3.12 -16.50
N GLU A 35 -3.16 3.46 -16.83
CA GLU A 35 -2.21 4.01 -15.85
C GLU A 35 -2.64 5.42 -15.41
N ALA A 36 -3.06 6.29 -16.33
CA ALA A 36 -3.55 7.62 -16.02
C ALA A 36 -4.80 7.57 -15.11
N LEU A 37 -5.76 6.70 -15.42
CA LEU A 37 -6.95 6.48 -14.58
C LEU A 37 -6.60 5.95 -13.19
N ALA A 38 -5.62 5.05 -13.11
CA ALA A 38 -5.18 4.50 -11.83
C ALA A 38 -4.43 5.54 -10.99
N GLU A 39 -3.65 6.41 -11.63
CA GLU A 39 -2.96 7.50 -10.97
C GLU A 39 -3.93 8.57 -10.46
N GLU A 40 -4.89 8.97 -11.27
CA GLU A 40 -5.94 9.92 -10.87
C GLU A 40 -6.73 9.39 -9.68
N GLU A 41 -7.11 8.12 -9.71
CA GLU A 41 -7.80 7.46 -8.61
C GLU A 41 -6.94 7.39 -7.34
N GLU A 42 -5.65 7.07 -7.47
CA GLU A 42 -4.71 7.05 -6.34
C GLU A 42 -4.59 8.42 -5.69
N ILE A 43 -4.36 9.46 -6.49
CA ILE A 43 -4.26 10.84 -6.01
C ILE A 43 -5.57 11.29 -5.37
N SER A 44 -6.72 11.00 -6.01
CA SER A 44 -8.05 11.30 -5.45
C SER A 44 -8.29 10.61 -4.09
N PHE A 45 -7.81 9.37 -3.92
CA PHE A 45 -7.96 8.66 -2.65
C PHE A 45 -6.98 9.17 -1.59
N ILE A 46 -5.74 9.44 -1.95
CA ILE A 46 -4.75 10.03 -1.06
C ILE A 46 -5.22 11.42 -0.63
N ASP A 47 -5.73 12.24 -1.57
CA ASP A 47 -6.22 13.60 -1.33
C ASP A 47 -5.16 14.48 -0.63
N PRO A 48 -3.97 14.68 -1.27
CA PRO A 48 -2.85 15.39 -0.65
C PRO A 48 -3.08 16.90 -0.63
N HIS A 49 -2.61 17.59 0.43
CA HIS A 49 -2.75 19.04 0.57
C HIS A 49 -1.39 19.74 0.69
N VAL A 50 -1.28 20.94 0.09
CA VAL A 50 -0.02 21.72 -0.05
C VAL A 50 0.67 22.08 1.27
N HIS A 51 -0.04 22.04 2.38
CA HIS A 51 0.53 22.32 3.70
C HIS A 51 0.99 21.06 4.45
N GLU A 52 0.70 19.88 3.91
CA GLU A 52 0.97 18.62 4.60
C GLU A 52 2.44 18.21 4.48
N LYS A 53 2.94 17.65 5.59
CA LYS A 53 4.12 16.80 5.62
C LYS A 53 3.65 15.35 5.51
N VAL A 54 4.11 14.66 4.48
CA VAL A 54 3.70 13.28 4.17
C VAL A 54 4.84 12.32 4.42
N LEU A 55 4.53 11.13 4.92
CA LEU A 55 5.44 10.00 5.02
C LEU A 55 5.01 8.92 4.02
N ASP A 56 5.91 8.47 3.15
CA ASP A 56 5.75 7.27 2.32
C ASP A 56 6.53 6.11 2.96
N ALA A 57 5.82 5.27 3.68
CA ALA A 57 6.36 4.18 4.48
C ALA A 57 6.51 2.90 3.63
N GLY A 58 7.75 2.55 3.30
CA GLY A 58 8.07 1.55 2.29
C GLY A 58 7.95 2.13 0.88
N CYS A 59 8.67 3.23 0.62
CA CYS A 59 8.54 4.01 -0.60
C CYS A 59 9.06 3.31 -1.87
N GLY A 60 9.79 2.19 -1.72
CA GLY A 60 10.36 1.46 -2.84
C GLY A 60 11.21 2.36 -3.75
N THR A 61 10.93 2.34 -5.04
CA THR A 61 11.61 3.18 -6.03
C THR A 61 11.01 4.59 -6.18
N GLY A 62 10.09 5.00 -5.29
CA GLY A 62 9.59 6.37 -5.17
C GLY A 62 8.43 6.74 -6.09
N VAL A 63 7.67 5.78 -6.61
CA VAL A 63 6.52 6.04 -7.50
C VAL A 63 5.50 6.96 -6.84
N ASN A 64 5.15 6.71 -5.58
CA ASN A 64 4.15 7.54 -4.88
C ASN A 64 4.73 8.92 -4.52
N ILE A 65 6.02 8.98 -4.18
CA ILE A 65 6.68 10.28 -3.96
C ILE A 65 6.55 11.15 -5.21
N LEU A 66 6.87 10.61 -6.39
CA LEU A 66 6.76 11.33 -7.67
C LEU A 66 5.32 11.78 -7.99
N ARG A 67 4.32 11.02 -7.58
CA ARG A 67 2.90 11.37 -7.79
C ARG A 67 2.41 12.51 -6.90
N VAL A 68 2.92 12.61 -5.66
CA VAL A 68 2.35 13.54 -4.68
C VAL A 68 3.26 14.71 -4.32
N HIS A 69 4.59 14.67 -4.62
CA HIS A 69 5.54 15.69 -4.15
C HIS A 69 5.15 17.13 -4.47
N SER A 70 4.59 17.37 -5.67
CA SER A 70 4.18 18.72 -6.10
C SER A 70 2.90 19.23 -5.42
N ARG A 71 2.20 18.37 -4.68
CA ARG A 71 0.92 18.65 -4.03
C ARG A 71 1.02 18.74 -2.50
N VAL A 72 2.24 18.63 -1.96
CA VAL A 72 2.49 18.62 -0.51
C VAL A 72 3.67 19.54 -0.14
N LYS A 73 3.73 19.97 1.11
CA LYS A 73 4.83 20.79 1.60
C LYS A 73 6.16 20.06 1.54
N SER A 74 6.20 18.84 2.02
CA SER A 74 7.37 17.96 1.99
C SER A 74 6.94 16.51 2.13
N ILE A 75 7.78 15.61 1.61
CA ILE A 75 7.57 14.17 1.74
C ILE A 75 8.84 13.50 2.25
N VAL A 76 8.66 12.59 3.21
CA VAL A 76 9.72 11.71 3.68
C VAL A 76 9.41 10.32 3.14
N GLY A 77 10.39 9.69 2.49
CA GLY A 77 10.31 8.29 2.10
C GLY A 77 11.29 7.45 2.91
N PHE A 78 10.91 6.26 3.27
CA PHE A 78 11.87 5.27 3.73
C PHE A 78 11.56 3.89 3.15
N ASP A 79 12.62 3.10 3.00
CA ASP A 79 12.53 1.69 2.67
C ASP A 79 13.66 0.94 3.40
N TYR A 80 13.50 -0.36 3.59
CA TYR A 80 14.53 -1.19 4.19
C TYR A 80 15.50 -1.82 3.16
N ALA A 81 15.16 -1.73 1.85
CA ALA A 81 15.98 -2.17 0.74
C ALA A 81 16.80 -0.99 0.19
N LEU A 82 18.12 -1.04 0.39
CA LEU A 82 19.03 0.02 -0.06
C LEU A 82 19.00 0.18 -1.59
N ALA A 83 18.91 -0.92 -2.33
CA ALA A 83 18.86 -0.87 -3.80
C ALA A 83 17.61 -0.12 -4.30
N SER A 84 16.45 -0.30 -3.65
CA SER A 84 15.23 0.45 -3.95
C SER A 84 15.42 1.94 -3.70
N LEU A 85 16.00 2.31 -2.55
CA LEU A 85 16.26 3.71 -2.20
C LEU A 85 17.26 4.37 -3.14
N THR A 86 18.29 3.67 -3.58
CA THR A 86 19.24 4.19 -4.56
C THR A 86 18.54 4.53 -5.87
N ARG A 87 17.68 3.66 -6.37
CA ARG A 87 16.84 3.96 -7.54
C ARG A 87 15.92 5.14 -7.30
N CYS A 88 15.25 5.17 -6.15
CA CYS A 88 14.39 6.28 -5.77
C CYS A 88 15.15 7.61 -5.82
N GLN A 89 16.32 7.68 -5.17
CA GLN A 89 17.17 8.88 -5.16
C GLN A 89 17.52 9.36 -6.56
N ASN A 90 17.95 8.45 -7.43
CA ASN A 90 18.29 8.78 -8.81
C ASN A 90 17.08 9.35 -9.57
N ARG A 91 15.92 8.74 -9.42
CA ARG A 91 14.68 9.21 -10.05
C ARG A 91 14.27 10.60 -9.58
N LEU A 92 14.33 10.85 -8.26
CA LEU A 92 13.98 12.15 -7.69
C LEU A 92 14.95 13.23 -8.20
N GLN A 93 16.24 12.94 -8.28
CA GLN A 93 17.23 13.85 -8.86
C GLN A 93 16.95 14.14 -10.33
N HIS A 94 16.73 13.12 -11.16
CA HIS A 94 16.40 13.30 -12.57
C HIS A 94 15.12 14.09 -12.82
N ARG A 95 14.17 14.06 -11.88
CA ARG A 95 12.91 14.80 -11.96
C ARG A 95 12.94 16.15 -11.24
N GLY A 96 14.08 16.55 -10.68
CA GLY A 96 14.25 17.83 -9.98
C GLY A 96 13.39 17.96 -8.70
N VAL A 97 13.09 16.85 -8.03
CA VAL A 97 12.29 16.85 -6.81
C VAL A 97 13.13 17.34 -5.63
N GLY A 98 12.83 18.54 -5.10
CA GLY A 98 13.60 19.18 -4.05
C GLY A 98 13.00 19.08 -2.64
N ASN A 99 11.75 18.62 -2.51
CA ASN A 99 11.03 18.57 -1.23
C ASN A 99 10.86 17.15 -0.66
N ALA A 100 11.65 16.18 -1.15
CA ALA A 100 11.65 14.79 -0.70
C ALA A 100 12.94 14.43 0.04
N HIS A 101 12.81 13.68 1.15
CA HIS A 101 13.92 13.19 1.96
C HIS A 101 13.82 11.68 2.12
N LEU A 102 14.93 10.96 1.95
CA LEU A 102 14.96 9.49 1.98
C LEU A 102 15.80 8.95 3.15
N TYR A 103 15.32 7.87 3.78
CA TYR A 103 16.00 7.18 4.87
C TYR A 103 15.98 5.66 4.68
N LEU A 104 17.06 4.99 5.05
CA LEU A 104 17.10 3.53 5.16
C LEU A 104 16.52 3.14 6.53
N ALA A 105 15.31 2.59 6.56
CA ALA A 105 14.62 2.26 7.82
C ALA A 105 13.57 1.16 7.64
N SER A 106 13.11 0.61 8.78
CA SER A 106 11.97 -0.32 8.84
C SER A 106 10.70 0.42 9.25
N ILE A 107 9.55 -0.02 8.74
CA ILE A 107 8.25 0.49 9.15
C ILE A 107 7.90 0.14 10.61
N THR A 108 8.59 -0.84 11.20
CA THR A 108 8.44 -1.22 12.62
C THR A 108 9.32 -0.38 13.56
N ALA A 109 10.13 0.57 13.01
CA ALA A 109 10.97 1.50 13.75
C ALA A 109 11.18 2.76 12.88
N ILE A 110 10.17 3.64 12.81
CA ILE A 110 10.17 4.82 11.94
C ILE A 110 11.10 5.90 12.53
N PRO A 111 12.12 6.39 11.78
CA PRO A 111 13.11 7.33 12.28
C PRO A 111 12.61 8.78 12.26
N LEU A 112 11.39 9.01 12.72
CA LEU A 112 10.78 10.32 12.82
C LEU A 112 10.26 10.60 14.23
N PRO A 113 10.25 11.86 14.65
CA PRO A 113 9.67 12.27 15.94
C PRO A 113 8.18 11.96 16.02
N ASN A 114 7.67 11.86 17.25
CA ASN A 114 6.23 11.78 17.50
C ASN A 114 5.51 12.99 16.90
N ARG A 115 4.31 12.77 16.34
CA ARG A 115 3.42 13.84 15.85
C ARG A 115 4.10 14.80 14.87
N SER A 116 4.88 14.27 13.92
CA SER A 116 5.72 15.03 12.99
C SER A 116 5.19 15.10 11.55
N VAL A 117 4.20 14.25 11.19
CA VAL A 117 3.62 14.18 9.84
C VAL A 117 2.10 14.25 9.88
N ASN A 118 1.51 14.81 8.82
CA ASN A 118 0.05 14.95 8.68
C ASN A 118 -0.58 13.69 8.07
N ARG A 119 0.19 12.98 7.23
CA ARG A 119 -0.29 11.82 6.48
C ARG A 119 0.78 10.77 6.37
N VAL A 120 0.37 9.51 6.50
CA VAL A 120 1.21 8.33 6.23
C VAL A 120 0.61 7.57 5.06
N LEU A 121 1.43 7.31 4.05
CA LEU A 121 1.14 6.37 2.98
C LEU A 121 1.85 5.06 3.32
N CYS A 122 1.12 3.95 3.37
CA CYS A 122 1.66 2.61 3.56
C CYS A 122 1.05 1.71 2.47
N LEU A 123 1.63 1.80 1.28
CA LEU A 123 1.05 1.26 0.06
C LEU A 123 1.78 -0.01 -0.37
N SER A 124 1.10 -1.14 -0.28
CA SER A 124 1.62 -2.47 -0.65
C SER A 124 2.82 -2.95 0.20
N VAL A 125 2.84 -2.63 1.49
CA VAL A 125 3.90 -3.02 2.43
C VAL A 125 3.45 -4.11 3.40
N LEU A 126 2.27 -3.97 4.00
CA LEU A 126 1.85 -4.80 5.14
C LEU A 126 1.65 -6.29 4.82
N GLN A 127 1.49 -6.65 3.55
CA GLN A 127 1.38 -8.06 3.13
C GLN A 127 2.69 -8.86 3.26
N TYR A 128 3.82 -8.20 3.49
CA TYR A 128 5.13 -8.83 3.67
C TYR A 128 5.45 -9.12 5.15
N LEU A 129 4.68 -8.52 6.06
CA LEU A 129 4.86 -8.56 7.50
C LEU A 129 3.95 -9.60 8.15
N ASP A 130 4.38 -10.20 9.25
CA ASP A 130 3.50 -11.00 10.11
C ASP A 130 2.53 -10.10 10.91
N ASP A 131 1.61 -10.71 11.67
CA ASP A 131 0.57 -9.96 12.38
C ASP A 131 1.15 -9.04 13.47
N GLU A 132 2.19 -9.49 14.17
CA GLU A 132 2.81 -8.69 15.22
C GLU A 132 3.65 -7.55 14.64
N GLU A 133 4.33 -7.80 13.53
CA GLU A 133 5.04 -6.77 12.79
C GLU A 133 4.07 -5.71 12.24
N VAL A 134 2.89 -6.11 11.73
CA VAL A 134 1.86 -5.16 11.29
C VAL A 134 1.36 -4.31 12.45
N ARG A 135 1.09 -4.92 13.63
CA ARG A 135 0.68 -4.15 14.82
C ARG A 135 1.75 -3.14 15.23
N ARG A 136 3.03 -3.54 15.22
CA ARG A 136 4.16 -2.62 15.49
C ARG A 136 4.23 -1.50 14.47
N ALA A 137 4.10 -1.82 13.17
CA ALA A 137 4.10 -0.85 12.09
C ALA A 137 2.96 0.18 12.23
N LEU A 138 1.75 -0.27 12.53
CA LEU A 138 0.60 0.60 12.73
C LEU A 138 0.75 1.49 13.97
N ARG A 139 1.34 0.98 15.08
CA ARG A 139 1.68 1.80 16.26
C ARG A 139 2.70 2.88 15.92
N GLU A 140 3.74 2.56 15.15
CA GLU A 140 4.73 3.54 14.68
C GLU A 140 4.10 4.59 13.76
N CYS A 141 3.24 4.18 12.83
CA CYS A 141 2.47 5.12 12.00
C CYS A 141 1.61 6.06 12.85
N LEU A 142 0.91 5.53 13.86
CA LEU A 142 0.13 6.35 14.79
C LEU A 142 1.02 7.30 15.60
N ARG A 143 2.18 6.83 16.06
CA ARG A 143 3.13 7.63 16.85
C ARG A 143 3.59 8.88 16.10
N VAL A 144 3.93 8.72 14.82
CA VAL A 144 4.45 9.83 14.00
C VAL A 144 3.37 10.76 13.47
N LEU A 145 2.10 10.33 13.41
CA LEU A 145 0.97 11.15 12.97
C LEU A 145 0.62 12.22 14.00
N VAL A 146 0.37 13.45 13.51
CA VAL A 146 -0.27 14.50 14.31
C VAL A 146 -1.70 14.06 14.71
N PRO A 147 -2.27 14.62 15.81
CA PRO A 147 -3.69 14.41 16.11
C PRO A 147 -4.57 14.79 14.92
N GLY A 148 -5.50 13.92 14.53
CA GLY A 148 -6.33 14.11 13.33
C GLY A 148 -5.63 13.83 12.01
N GLY A 149 -4.34 13.48 12.02
CA GLY A 149 -3.61 13.04 10.83
C GLY A 149 -4.15 11.73 10.28
N SER A 150 -3.85 11.41 9.02
CA SER A 150 -4.44 10.26 8.34
C SER A 150 -3.41 9.23 7.89
N ILE A 151 -3.82 7.96 7.90
CA ILE A 151 -3.09 6.86 7.26
C ILE A 151 -3.87 6.36 6.04
N ILE A 152 -3.14 6.11 4.95
CA ILE A 152 -3.64 5.47 3.74
C ILE A 152 -2.95 4.11 3.62
N LEU A 153 -3.74 3.05 3.64
CA LEU A 153 -3.25 1.68 3.44
C LEU A 153 -3.67 1.18 2.06
N HIS A 154 -2.76 0.53 1.35
CA HIS A 154 -3.09 -0.32 0.21
C HIS A 154 -2.61 -1.73 0.52
N VAL A 155 -3.53 -2.68 0.63
CA VAL A 155 -3.26 -4.04 1.12
C VAL A 155 -3.96 -5.09 0.27
N LYS A 156 -3.41 -6.30 0.28
CA LYS A 156 -4.03 -7.47 -0.34
C LYS A 156 -5.13 -8.02 0.57
N ASN A 157 -6.25 -8.46 -0.04
CA ASN A 157 -7.45 -8.86 0.70
C ASN A 157 -7.67 -10.37 0.66
N SER A 158 -7.57 -11.01 1.81
CA SER A 158 -7.80 -12.46 1.93
C SER A 158 -9.22 -12.91 1.58
N SER A 159 -10.22 -12.01 1.66
CA SER A 159 -11.62 -12.32 1.37
C SER A 159 -11.97 -12.24 -0.13
N SER A 160 -11.01 -11.97 -1.01
CA SER A 160 -11.25 -11.89 -2.44
C SER A 160 -11.23 -13.26 -3.12
N LEU A 161 -12.05 -13.42 -4.15
CA LEU A 161 -12.03 -14.63 -4.99
C LEU A 161 -10.69 -14.82 -5.72
N TYR A 162 -10.04 -13.71 -6.12
CA TYR A 162 -8.73 -13.76 -6.77
C TYR A 162 -7.68 -14.44 -5.88
N TRP A 163 -7.54 -14.01 -4.64
CA TRP A 163 -6.55 -14.56 -3.71
C TRP A 163 -6.92 -15.95 -3.24
N SER A 164 -8.22 -16.26 -3.11
CA SER A 164 -8.70 -17.60 -2.80
C SER A 164 -8.35 -18.61 -3.89
N THR A 165 -8.62 -18.28 -5.16
CA THR A 165 -8.29 -19.16 -6.31
C THR A 165 -6.77 -19.29 -6.52
N LEU A 166 -6.01 -18.19 -6.34
CA LEU A 166 -4.55 -18.23 -6.38
C LEU A 166 -3.99 -19.10 -5.24
N GLY A 167 -4.57 -19.02 -4.04
CA GLY A 167 -4.19 -19.85 -2.89
C GLY A 167 -4.34 -21.34 -3.16
N ILE A 168 -5.44 -21.74 -3.78
CA ILE A 168 -5.65 -23.14 -4.23
C ILE A 168 -4.57 -23.54 -5.24
N ALA A 169 -4.32 -22.75 -6.28
CA ALA A 169 -3.30 -23.04 -7.28
C ALA A 169 -1.88 -23.16 -6.67
N LYS A 170 -1.53 -22.27 -5.73
CA LYS A 170 -0.25 -22.32 -5.01
C LYS A 170 -0.13 -23.55 -4.11
N ASN A 171 -1.20 -23.95 -3.45
CA ASN A 171 -1.20 -25.18 -2.63
C ASN A 171 -1.01 -26.44 -3.50
N VAL A 172 -1.68 -26.52 -4.65
CA VAL A 172 -1.47 -27.62 -5.62
C VAL A 172 -0.01 -27.63 -6.08
N LYS A 173 0.56 -26.48 -6.47
CA LYS A 173 1.97 -26.40 -6.88
C LYS A 173 2.92 -26.87 -5.76
N ARG A 174 2.65 -26.51 -4.52
CA ARG A 174 3.46 -26.94 -3.36
C ARG A 174 3.39 -28.44 -3.14
N LEU A 175 2.20 -29.03 -3.28
CA LEU A 175 2.02 -30.50 -3.20
C LEU A 175 2.81 -31.24 -4.30
N LEU A 176 3.02 -30.59 -5.45
CA LEU A 176 3.84 -31.09 -6.56
C LEU A 176 5.34 -30.76 -6.42
N GLY A 177 5.79 -30.33 -5.24
CA GLY A 177 7.21 -30.04 -4.95
C GLY A 177 7.70 -28.65 -5.40
N GLY A 178 6.81 -27.76 -5.85
CA GLY A 178 7.17 -26.41 -6.27
C GLY A 178 7.30 -25.44 -5.09
N SER A 179 8.27 -24.52 -5.19
CA SER A 179 8.38 -23.40 -4.25
C SER A 179 7.35 -22.31 -4.60
N THR A 180 6.75 -21.70 -3.58
CA THR A 180 5.83 -20.57 -3.75
C THR A 180 6.04 -19.54 -2.64
N GLN A 181 6.19 -18.29 -3.02
CA GLN A 181 6.19 -17.17 -2.08
C GLN A 181 4.75 -16.81 -1.71
N LEU A 182 4.46 -16.73 -0.42
CA LEU A 182 3.13 -16.43 0.10
C LEU A 182 3.14 -15.05 0.77
N TYR A 183 2.16 -14.21 0.42
CA TYR A 183 1.84 -13.01 1.17
C TYR A 183 1.07 -13.35 2.45
N ASN A 184 1.25 -12.55 3.49
CA ASN A 184 0.41 -12.59 4.67
C ASN A 184 -0.87 -11.79 4.41
N LEU A 185 -1.90 -12.48 3.90
CA LEU A 185 -3.16 -11.85 3.50
C LEU A 185 -4.08 -11.69 4.70
N ARG A 186 -4.75 -10.54 4.77
CA ARG A 186 -5.71 -10.23 5.84
C ARG A 186 -7.00 -9.69 5.26
N SER A 187 -8.11 -9.91 5.97
CA SER A 187 -9.42 -9.40 5.56
C SER A 187 -9.59 -7.92 5.95
N PHE A 188 -10.57 -7.25 5.34
CA PHE A 188 -10.97 -5.91 5.76
C PHE A 188 -11.32 -5.87 7.26
N GLY A 189 -12.09 -6.85 7.77
CA GLY A 189 -12.48 -6.91 9.19
C GLY A 189 -11.29 -7.05 10.14
N TRP A 190 -10.21 -7.72 9.71
CA TRP A 190 -8.98 -7.75 10.49
C TRP A 190 -8.36 -6.35 10.60
N TYR A 191 -8.21 -5.61 9.50
CA TYR A 191 -7.70 -4.25 9.53
C TYR A 191 -8.60 -3.29 10.30
N GLU A 192 -9.91 -3.40 10.15
CA GLU A 192 -10.92 -2.61 10.88
C GLU A 192 -10.74 -2.77 12.40
N LYS A 193 -10.58 -4.02 12.88
CA LYS A 193 -10.34 -4.33 14.29
C LYS A 193 -9.01 -3.74 14.79
N GLU A 194 -7.90 -4.01 14.08
CA GLU A 194 -6.59 -3.55 14.53
C GLU A 194 -6.47 -2.01 14.53
N LEU A 195 -6.97 -1.35 13.48
CA LEU A 195 -7.00 0.10 13.39
C LEU A 195 -7.84 0.72 14.53
N SER A 196 -9.04 0.19 14.77
CA SER A 196 -9.92 0.67 15.85
C SER A 196 -9.27 0.50 17.23
N THR A 197 -8.66 -0.67 17.49
CA THR A 197 -7.95 -0.95 18.76
C THR A 197 -6.81 0.03 19.03
N LEU A 198 -6.14 0.51 17.97
CA LEU A 198 -5.04 1.47 18.09
C LEU A 198 -5.48 2.93 18.17
N GLY A 199 -6.77 3.23 18.01
CA GLY A 199 -7.30 4.59 18.05
C GLY A 199 -7.40 5.25 16.67
N PHE A 200 -7.42 4.47 15.60
CA PHE A 200 -7.78 4.97 14.27
C PHE A 200 -9.28 4.79 14.01
N ARG A 201 -9.87 5.74 13.31
CA ARG A 201 -11.24 5.64 12.77
C ARG A 201 -11.18 5.62 11.24
N ILE A 202 -11.69 4.54 10.63
CA ILE A 202 -11.80 4.42 9.16
C ILE A 202 -12.81 5.44 8.67
N ILE A 203 -12.44 6.26 7.69
CA ILE A 203 -13.29 7.30 7.09
C ILE A 203 -13.65 7.02 5.64
N ASP A 204 -12.84 6.27 4.93
CA ASP A 204 -13.14 5.77 3.58
C ASP A 204 -12.42 4.45 3.32
N TYR A 205 -12.98 3.62 2.46
CA TYR A 205 -12.31 2.44 1.92
C TYR A 205 -12.82 2.12 0.52
N ARG A 206 -11.93 1.57 -0.31
CA ARG A 206 -12.24 1.16 -1.68
C ARG A 206 -11.61 -0.19 -1.94
N SER A 207 -12.29 -1.03 -2.72
CA SER A 207 -11.71 -2.29 -3.20
C SER A 207 -11.57 -2.28 -4.72
N PHE A 208 -10.60 -3.04 -5.21
CA PHE A 208 -10.21 -3.09 -6.61
C PHE A 208 -10.03 -4.53 -7.06
N ASN A 209 -10.04 -4.73 -8.37
CA ASN A 209 -9.90 -6.06 -8.96
C ASN A 209 -10.98 -7.03 -8.45
N ILE A 210 -12.24 -6.54 -8.36
CA ILE A 210 -13.38 -7.30 -7.84
C ILE A 210 -13.75 -8.42 -8.81
N LEU A 211 -13.72 -8.14 -10.11
CA LEU A 211 -14.17 -9.04 -11.18
C LEU A 211 -13.06 -9.93 -11.75
N THR A 212 -11.83 -9.79 -11.26
CA THR A 212 -10.69 -10.58 -11.74
C THR A 212 -10.53 -11.86 -10.93
N LEU A 213 -10.28 -12.98 -11.61
CA LEU A 213 -9.92 -14.26 -11.01
C LEU A 213 -8.48 -14.62 -11.36
N HIS A 214 -7.85 -15.44 -10.53
CA HIS A 214 -6.54 -16.00 -10.90
C HIS A 214 -6.67 -16.86 -12.19
N GLY A 215 -5.79 -16.61 -13.16
CA GLY A 215 -5.82 -17.27 -14.46
C GLY A 215 -6.63 -16.54 -15.54
N THR A 216 -7.29 -15.42 -15.20
CA THR A 216 -7.91 -14.56 -16.23
C THR A 216 -6.85 -14.05 -17.20
N PRO A 217 -7.05 -14.17 -18.53
CA PRO A 217 -6.11 -13.65 -19.53
C PRO A 217 -5.81 -12.16 -19.33
N THR A 218 -4.57 -11.74 -19.54
CA THR A 218 -4.11 -10.37 -19.29
C THR A 218 -4.95 -9.32 -20.03
N SER A 219 -5.37 -9.59 -21.27
CA SER A 219 -6.23 -8.70 -22.06
C SER A 219 -7.59 -8.47 -21.40
N VAL A 220 -8.20 -9.54 -20.89
CA VAL A 220 -9.49 -9.48 -20.19
C VAL A 220 -9.32 -8.78 -18.84
N THR A 221 -8.26 -9.07 -18.09
CA THR A 221 -7.94 -8.41 -16.83
C THR A 221 -7.81 -6.90 -17.02
N ARG A 222 -7.10 -6.44 -18.06
CA ARG A 222 -6.96 -5.01 -18.38
C ARG A 222 -8.30 -4.36 -18.69
N LEU A 223 -9.14 -5.02 -19.51
CA LEU A 223 -10.47 -4.52 -19.85
C LEU A 223 -11.34 -4.35 -18.59
N LEU A 224 -11.34 -5.35 -17.71
CA LEU A 224 -12.10 -5.32 -16.46
C LEU A 224 -11.59 -4.22 -15.51
N GLN A 225 -10.26 -4.07 -15.37
CA GLN A 225 -9.65 -3.01 -14.54
C GLN A 225 -10.00 -1.62 -15.07
N LYS A 226 -9.91 -1.41 -16.40
CA LYS A 226 -10.27 -0.15 -17.02
C LYS A 226 -11.76 0.17 -16.82
N ALA A 227 -12.63 -0.78 -17.01
CA ALA A 227 -14.07 -0.63 -16.77
C ALA A 227 -14.35 -0.32 -15.30
N GLU A 228 -13.69 -1.02 -14.37
CA GLU A 228 -13.83 -0.79 -12.93
C GLU A 228 -13.40 0.64 -12.54
N LEU A 229 -12.27 1.13 -13.03
CA LEU A 229 -11.79 2.48 -12.78
C LEU A 229 -12.73 3.53 -13.38
N LYS A 230 -13.16 3.36 -14.63
CA LYS A 230 -13.99 4.32 -15.36
C LYS A 230 -15.43 4.41 -14.85
N TYR A 231 -16.01 3.28 -14.42
CA TYR A 231 -17.43 3.20 -14.05
C TYR A 231 -17.67 2.89 -12.58
N ARG A 232 -16.64 2.91 -11.76
CA ARG A 232 -16.72 2.59 -10.32
C ARG A 232 -17.89 3.29 -9.62
N ASP A 233 -18.07 4.58 -9.87
CA ASP A 233 -19.08 5.37 -9.19
C ASP A 233 -20.50 5.13 -9.70
N ARG A 234 -20.63 4.51 -10.87
CA ARG A 234 -21.91 4.19 -11.54
C ARG A 234 -22.32 2.73 -11.40
N LEU A 235 -21.38 1.85 -11.05
CA LEU A 235 -21.67 0.43 -10.90
C LEU A 235 -22.21 0.15 -9.47
N PRO A 236 -23.09 -0.87 -9.30
CA PRO A 236 -23.54 -1.32 -7.97
C PRO A 236 -22.39 -1.88 -7.11
N LEU A 237 -21.14 -1.76 -7.57
CA LEU A 237 -19.93 -2.08 -6.84
C LEU A 237 -19.74 -1.26 -5.55
N ARG A 238 -20.49 -0.17 -5.38
CA ARG A 238 -20.65 0.55 -4.11
C ARG A 238 -21.49 -0.20 -3.08
N ALA A 239 -22.30 -1.17 -3.53
CA ALA A 239 -23.15 -1.94 -2.61
C ALA A 239 -22.29 -2.80 -1.68
N TRP A 240 -22.51 -2.68 -0.38
CA TRP A 240 -22.08 -3.65 0.61
C TRP A 240 -22.77 -5.00 0.30
N PRO A 241 -22.12 -6.15 0.12
CA PRO A 241 -20.78 -6.57 0.55
C PRO A 241 -19.69 -6.48 -0.51
N VAL A 242 -20.00 -6.12 -1.76
CA VAL A 242 -19.05 -6.14 -2.90
C VAL A 242 -17.82 -5.25 -2.63
N ARG A 243 -18.01 -4.11 -1.94
CA ARG A 243 -16.92 -3.20 -1.55
C ARG A 243 -15.81 -3.84 -0.71
N ARG A 244 -16.05 -5.01 -0.10
CA ARG A 244 -15.09 -5.69 0.78
C ARG A 244 -14.42 -6.91 0.14
N HIS A 245 -14.71 -7.23 -1.14
CA HIS A 245 -14.29 -8.49 -1.77
C HIS A 245 -13.34 -8.33 -2.96
N GLY A 246 -12.90 -7.11 -3.30
CA GLY A 246 -11.84 -6.93 -4.31
C GLY A 246 -10.50 -7.51 -3.85
N ALA A 247 -9.65 -7.84 -4.81
CA ALA A 247 -8.33 -8.42 -4.52
C ALA A 247 -7.41 -7.46 -3.76
N ASP A 248 -7.61 -6.17 -3.98
CA ASP A 248 -6.86 -5.09 -3.34
C ASP A 248 -7.82 -4.19 -2.57
N LEU A 249 -7.39 -3.74 -1.40
CA LEU A 249 -8.11 -2.79 -0.56
C LEU A 249 -7.28 -1.54 -0.35
N LYS A 250 -7.92 -0.37 -0.52
CA LYS A 250 -7.42 0.90 -0.01
C LYS A 250 -8.27 1.32 1.19
N ILE A 251 -7.62 1.65 2.29
CA ILE A 251 -8.26 2.06 3.54
C ILE A 251 -7.70 3.42 3.92
N LYS A 252 -8.57 4.40 4.16
CA LYS A 252 -8.22 5.72 4.71
C LYS A 252 -8.76 5.82 6.13
N ALA A 253 -7.88 6.02 7.08
CA ALA A 253 -8.25 6.18 8.49
C ALA A 253 -7.58 7.41 9.10
N ILE A 254 -8.22 8.02 10.08
CA ILE A 254 -7.69 9.16 10.84
C ILE A 254 -7.28 8.72 12.24
N ALA A 255 -6.19 9.30 12.75
CA ALA A 255 -5.80 9.19 14.14
C ALA A 255 -6.80 9.98 14.99
N ASP A 256 -7.82 9.30 15.52
CA ASP A 256 -8.91 9.93 16.27
C ASP A 256 -8.41 10.30 17.66
N PRO A 257 -8.38 11.60 18.03
CA PRO A 257 -7.85 12.03 19.32
C PRO A 257 -8.58 11.43 20.53
N VAL A 258 -9.89 11.17 20.38
CA VAL A 258 -10.71 10.60 21.46
C VAL A 258 -10.38 9.13 21.66
N LEU A 259 -10.34 8.35 20.58
CA LEU A 259 -10.02 6.91 20.63
C LEU A 259 -8.57 6.68 21.05
N ARG A 260 -7.64 7.55 20.60
CA ARG A 260 -6.22 7.47 20.96
C ARG A 260 -6.00 7.62 22.47
N ASN A 261 -6.64 8.60 23.10
CA ASN A 261 -6.54 8.79 24.54
C ASN A 261 -7.08 7.59 25.33
N GLN A 262 -8.13 6.93 24.82
CA GLN A 262 -8.66 5.69 25.42
C GLN A 262 -7.68 4.53 25.27
N ALA A 263 -7.03 4.39 24.11
CA ALA A 263 -6.05 3.33 23.87
C ALA A 263 -4.76 3.49 24.72
N GLU A 264 -4.33 4.73 25.01
CA GLU A 264 -3.17 5.03 25.86
C GLU A 264 -3.45 4.77 27.37
N THR A 265 -4.72 4.63 27.77
CA THR A 265 -5.13 4.38 29.16
C THR A 265 -5.39 2.91 29.49
N ILE A 266 -5.32 2.03 28.53
CA ILE A 266 -5.43 0.57 28.76
C ILE A 266 -4.03 0.04 29.15
N PRO A 267 -3.88 -0.51 30.37
CA PRO A 267 -2.59 -0.98 30.89
C PRO A 267 -2.00 -2.15 30.10
#